data_9d06c338be71d24bc02d2c7ad4916dc8
#
_entry.id   9d06c338be71d24bc02d2c7ad4916dc8
#
_cell.length_a   1.000
_cell.length_b   1.000
_cell.length_c   1.000
_cell.angle_alpha   90.00
_cell.angle_beta   90.00
_cell.angle_gamma   90.00
#
_symmetry.space_group_name_H-M   'P 1'
#
loop_
_entity.id
_entity.type
_entity.pdbx_description
1 polymer ?
#
loop_
_entity_poly.entity_id
_entity_poly.type
_entity_poly.pdbx_seq_one_letter_code
_entity_poly.pdbx_strand_id
1 'polypeptide(L)'
;SGSGKSTLAACINGLNPFSYPGECTGSLTVDGVDAPNSSIFELSAHVGTVLQDPDGQFIGLTVGEDIAFALENSCVPQKEMHEITRHAAELVGIENRLDHAPHELSGGQKQRVSLAGVMVDQVKILMFDEPLASLDPATGKQAIELIDEIQHKTDTTVLIIEHRLEDVLWRRRASPSGRRPGSWASARPC
;
A
#
# COMPACT_ATOMS: atom_id res chain seq x y z
N SER A 1 -9.75 -3.55 18.44
CA SER A 1 -8.49 -4.26 18.63
C SER A 1 -8.78 -5.74 18.91
N GLY A 2 -7.98 -6.66 18.38
CA GLY A 2 -8.14 -8.12 18.65
C GLY A 2 -9.07 -8.88 17.71
N SER A 3 -9.61 -8.29 16.66
CA SER A 3 -10.52 -8.96 15.69
C SER A 3 -9.78 -9.70 14.55
N GLY A 4 -8.47 -9.91 14.65
CA GLY A 4 -7.69 -10.68 13.66
C GLY A 4 -7.37 -9.96 12.34
N LYS A 5 -7.66 -8.65 12.19
CA LYS A 5 -7.40 -7.92 10.93
C LYS A 5 -5.93 -7.92 10.53
N SER A 6 -5.04 -7.55 11.45
CA SER A 6 -3.59 -7.52 11.19
C SER A 6 -3.02 -8.93 11.01
N THR A 7 -3.63 -9.95 11.65
CA THR A 7 -3.28 -11.35 11.43
C THR A 7 -3.66 -11.78 10.00
N LEU A 8 -4.84 -11.40 9.52
CA LEU A 8 -5.25 -11.65 8.14
C LEU A 8 -4.32 -10.94 7.14
N ALA A 9 -3.94 -9.68 7.42
CA ALA A 9 -2.97 -8.97 6.61
C ALA A 9 -1.62 -9.72 6.55
N ALA A 10 -1.13 -10.18 7.71
CA ALA A 10 0.09 -10.95 7.80
C ALA A 10 0.03 -12.29 7.04
N CYS A 11 -1.15 -12.88 6.91
CA CYS A 11 -1.33 -14.07 6.08
C CYS A 11 -1.32 -13.72 4.58
N ILE A 12 -1.90 -12.59 4.18
CA ILE A 12 -1.99 -12.16 2.77
C ILE A 12 -0.60 -11.78 2.23
N ASN A 13 0.23 -11.08 3.02
CA ASN A 13 1.58 -10.67 2.59
C ASN A 13 2.68 -11.68 2.94
N GLY A 14 2.33 -12.86 3.45
CA GLY A 14 3.26 -13.93 3.75
C GLY A 14 4.06 -13.79 5.04
N LEU A 15 3.82 -12.75 5.86
CA LEU A 15 4.48 -12.62 7.16
C LEU A 15 4.06 -13.73 8.15
N ASN A 16 2.88 -14.31 7.97
CA ASN A 16 2.42 -15.49 8.68
C ASN A 16 2.22 -16.63 7.67
N PRO A 17 2.87 -17.81 7.83
CA PRO A 17 3.65 -18.28 9.00
C PRO A 17 5.15 -17.95 8.96
N PHE A 18 5.67 -17.27 7.95
CA PHE A 18 7.12 -17.18 7.73
C PHE A 18 7.87 -16.32 8.78
N SER A 19 7.33 -15.18 9.16
CA SER A 19 7.93 -14.30 10.18
C SER A 19 7.27 -14.45 11.55
N TYR A 20 5.98 -14.76 11.56
CA TYR A 20 5.22 -15.00 12.78
C TYR A 20 4.79 -16.46 12.82
N PRO A 21 5.26 -17.27 13.81
CA PRO A 21 4.90 -18.67 13.90
C PRO A 21 3.39 -18.85 14.12
N GLY A 22 2.79 -19.77 13.37
CA GLY A 22 1.37 -20.09 13.47
C GLY A 22 1.00 -21.26 12.55
N GLU A 23 -0.11 -21.90 12.83
CA GLU A 23 -0.69 -22.92 11.96
C GLU A 23 -1.76 -22.26 11.08
N CYS A 24 -1.61 -22.38 9.75
CA CYS A 24 -2.64 -22.01 8.80
C CYS A 24 -3.46 -23.24 8.45
N THR A 25 -4.76 -23.20 8.74
CA THR A 25 -5.71 -24.26 8.35
C THR A 25 -6.68 -23.71 7.31
N GLY A 26 -7.00 -24.51 6.30
CA GLY A 26 -7.85 -24.08 5.19
C GLY A 26 -7.03 -23.69 3.97
N SER A 27 -7.56 -22.79 3.13
CA SER A 27 -6.90 -22.31 1.92
C SER A 27 -6.95 -20.79 1.85
N LEU A 28 -5.85 -20.19 1.45
CA LEU A 28 -5.75 -18.74 1.18
C LEU A 28 -5.04 -18.57 -0.18
N THR A 29 -5.76 -18.03 -1.15
CA THR A 29 -5.22 -17.73 -2.48
C THR A 29 -5.14 -16.23 -2.68
N VAL A 30 -3.97 -15.73 -3.06
CA VAL A 30 -3.68 -14.32 -3.30
C VAL A 30 -3.21 -14.17 -4.74
N ASP A 31 -4.01 -13.54 -5.58
CA ASP A 31 -3.76 -13.39 -7.04
C ASP A 31 -3.39 -14.73 -7.72
N GLY A 32 -4.06 -15.82 -7.35
CA GLY A 32 -3.79 -17.17 -7.88
C GLY A 32 -2.67 -17.95 -7.17
N VAL A 33 -1.93 -17.31 -6.28
CA VAL A 33 -0.82 -17.93 -5.51
C VAL A 33 -1.36 -18.53 -4.21
N ASP A 34 -0.96 -19.74 -3.87
CA ASP A 34 -1.29 -20.41 -2.60
C ASP A 34 -0.43 -19.83 -1.47
N ALA A 35 -0.93 -18.79 -0.80
CA ALA A 35 -0.18 -17.99 0.14
C ALA A 35 0.46 -18.78 1.31
N PRO A 36 -0.20 -19.75 1.97
CA PRO A 36 0.41 -20.53 3.04
C PRO A 36 1.62 -21.38 2.61
N ASN A 37 1.74 -21.71 1.33
CA ASN A 37 2.81 -22.53 0.79
C ASN A 37 3.82 -21.75 -0.08
N SER A 38 3.65 -20.44 -0.21
CA SER A 38 4.51 -19.55 -1.01
C SER A 38 5.45 -18.75 -0.14
N SER A 39 6.58 -18.33 -0.69
CA SER A 39 7.53 -17.46 0.02
C SER A 39 7.04 -16.00 0.12
N ILE A 40 7.58 -15.24 1.11
CA ILE A 40 7.37 -13.79 1.20
C ILE A 40 7.80 -13.10 -0.11
N PHE A 41 8.91 -13.53 -0.70
CA PHE A 41 9.43 -12.99 -1.95
C PHE A 41 8.44 -13.19 -3.11
N GLU A 42 7.83 -14.36 -3.22
CA GLU A 42 6.82 -14.63 -4.25
C GLU A 42 5.56 -13.78 -4.05
N LEU A 43 5.07 -13.68 -2.81
CA LEU A 43 3.89 -12.88 -2.48
C LEU A 43 4.14 -11.37 -2.63
N SER A 44 5.37 -10.87 -2.41
CA SER A 44 5.71 -9.46 -2.58
C SER A 44 5.59 -8.99 -4.03
N ALA A 45 5.70 -9.88 -5.02
CA ALA A 45 5.44 -9.55 -6.42
C ALA A 45 3.94 -9.31 -6.72
N HIS A 46 3.04 -9.74 -5.85
CA HIS A 46 1.58 -9.63 -6.01
C HIS A 46 0.95 -8.61 -5.05
N VAL A 47 1.53 -8.47 -3.85
CA VAL A 47 0.97 -7.65 -2.76
C VAL A 47 1.98 -6.61 -2.30
N GLY A 48 1.64 -5.36 -2.49
CA GLY A 48 2.37 -4.24 -1.89
C GLY A 48 1.71 -3.80 -0.58
N THR A 49 2.50 -3.62 0.47
CA THR A 49 1.99 -3.23 1.80
C THR A 49 2.49 -1.86 2.19
N VAL A 50 1.56 -0.94 2.49
CA VAL A 50 1.85 0.37 3.10
C VAL A 50 1.51 0.27 4.58
N LEU A 51 2.53 0.44 5.45
CA LEU A 51 2.38 0.31 6.91
C LEU A 51 1.87 1.61 7.54
N GLN A 52 1.39 1.48 8.79
CA GLN A 52 0.87 2.56 9.61
C GLN A 52 1.89 3.69 9.87
N ASP A 53 3.15 3.33 10.09
CA ASP A 53 4.25 4.25 10.36
C ASP A 53 5.17 4.36 9.14
N PRO A 54 5.02 5.40 8.30
CA PRO A 54 5.90 5.60 7.16
C PRO A 54 7.34 5.93 7.56
N ASP A 55 7.59 6.53 8.73
CA ASP A 55 8.94 6.90 9.16
C ASP A 55 9.85 5.68 9.35
N GLY A 56 9.28 4.56 9.81
CA GLY A 56 10.00 3.29 9.97
C GLY A 56 10.27 2.54 8.65
N GLN A 57 9.73 3.01 7.54
CA GLN A 57 9.87 2.35 6.22
C GLN A 57 10.98 2.97 5.36
N PHE A 58 11.41 4.21 5.62
CA PHE A 58 12.41 4.90 4.80
C PHE A 58 13.80 4.30 4.98
N ILE A 59 14.41 3.93 3.86
CA ILE A 59 15.76 3.36 3.76
C ILE A 59 16.67 4.29 2.96
N GLY A 60 16.13 4.97 1.93
CA GLY A 60 16.84 5.91 1.07
C GLY A 60 17.27 7.19 1.80
N LEU A 61 18.38 7.79 1.38
CA LEU A 61 18.79 9.11 1.84
C LEU A 61 17.94 10.22 1.23
N THR A 62 17.41 9.98 0.04
CA THR A 62 16.48 10.84 -0.67
C THR A 62 15.18 10.11 -0.97
N VAL A 63 14.13 10.88 -1.26
CA VAL A 63 12.82 10.35 -1.68
C VAL A 63 12.95 9.49 -2.94
N GLY A 64 13.79 9.94 -3.91
CA GLY A 64 14.00 9.21 -5.15
C GLY A 64 14.68 7.86 -4.92
N GLU A 65 15.69 7.81 -4.05
CA GLU A 65 16.36 6.56 -3.66
C GLU A 65 15.41 5.61 -2.93
N ASP A 66 14.56 6.14 -2.06
CA ASP A 66 13.60 5.33 -1.32
C ASP A 66 12.55 4.69 -2.25
N ILE A 67 12.01 5.46 -3.20
CA ILE A 67 11.07 4.94 -4.21
C ILE A 67 11.77 3.91 -5.12
N ALA A 68 13.04 4.13 -5.48
CA ALA A 68 13.81 3.26 -6.36
C ALA A 68 14.28 1.96 -5.69
N PHE A 69 14.22 1.85 -4.37
CA PHE A 69 14.83 0.76 -3.60
C PHE A 69 14.40 -0.64 -4.06
N ALA A 70 13.12 -0.86 -4.34
CA ALA A 70 12.63 -2.14 -4.83
C ALA A 70 13.17 -2.47 -6.23
N LEU A 71 13.31 -1.46 -7.09
CA LEU A 71 13.85 -1.61 -8.44
C LEU A 71 15.35 -1.93 -8.41
N GLU A 72 16.10 -1.36 -7.46
CA GLU A 72 17.52 -1.70 -7.23
C GLU A 72 17.67 -3.17 -6.83
N ASN A 73 16.83 -3.64 -5.90
CA ASN A 73 16.81 -5.04 -5.48
C ASN A 73 16.48 -6.01 -6.63
N SER A 74 15.68 -5.55 -7.60
CA SER A 74 15.32 -6.28 -8.80
C SER A 74 16.33 -6.12 -9.95
N CYS A 75 17.47 -5.44 -9.70
CA CYS A 75 18.52 -5.18 -10.67
C CYS A 75 18.03 -4.49 -11.96
N VAL A 76 17.04 -3.60 -11.86
CA VAL A 76 16.52 -2.82 -12.99
C VAL A 76 17.62 -1.87 -13.50
N PRO A 77 17.83 -1.73 -14.82
CA PRO A 77 18.82 -0.80 -15.37
C PRO A 77 18.55 0.65 -14.92
N GLN A 78 19.62 1.38 -14.58
CA GLN A 78 19.53 2.73 -13.98
C GLN A 78 18.63 3.68 -14.77
N LYS A 79 18.72 3.68 -16.11
CA LYS A 79 17.88 4.56 -16.95
C LYS A 79 16.38 4.26 -16.79
N GLU A 80 16.03 3.00 -16.82
CA GLU A 80 14.65 2.53 -16.65
C GLU A 80 14.15 2.79 -15.23
N MET A 81 15.00 2.56 -14.23
CA MET A 81 14.72 2.85 -12.82
C MET A 81 14.36 4.32 -12.62
N HIS A 82 15.11 5.27 -13.20
CA HIS A 82 14.79 6.70 -13.13
C HIS A 82 13.43 7.04 -13.76
N GLU A 83 13.10 6.41 -14.89
CA GLU A 83 11.81 6.64 -15.58
C GLU A 83 10.64 6.11 -14.72
N ILE A 84 10.75 4.89 -14.19
CA ILE A 84 9.74 4.27 -13.32
C ILE A 84 9.56 5.07 -12.03
N THR A 85 10.65 5.43 -11.37
CA THR A 85 10.64 6.24 -10.12
C THR A 85 9.95 7.58 -10.33
N ARG A 86 10.27 8.29 -11.41
CA ARG A 86 9.63 9.57 -11.73
C ARG A 86 8.14 9.38 -11.99
N HIS A 87 7.77 8.39 -12.77
CA HIS A 87 6.37 8.12 -13.07
C HIS A 87 5.56 7.76 -11.81
N ALA A 88 6.11 6.93 -10.92
CA ALA A 88 5.47 6.63 -9.64
C ALA A 88 5.31 7.89 -8.77
N ALA A 89 6.33 8.76 -8.72
CA ALA A 89 6.27 10.02 -8.00
C ALA A 89 5.20 10.98 -8.57
N GLU A 90 5.06 11.07 -9.90
CA GLU A 90 4.03 11.84 -10.59
C GLU A 90 2.62 11.33 -10.26
N LEU A 91 2.41 10.02 -10.22
CA LEU A 91 1.11 9.41 -9.89
C LEU A 91 0.61 9.82 -8.50
N VAL A 92 1.51 9.96 -7.54
CA VAL A 92 1.18 10.35 -6.16
C VAL A 92 1.36 11.86 -5.90
N GLY A 93 1.85 12.65 -6.88
CA GLY A 93 2.06 14.10 -6.77
C GLY A 93 3.19 14.48 -5.81
N ILE A 94 4.34 13.81 -5.92
CA ILE A 94 5.55 14.06 -5.10
C ILE A 94 6.81 14.27 -5.97
N GLU A 95 6.66 14.40 -7.28
CA GLU A 95 7.76 14.51 -8.25
C GLU A 95 8.73 15.65 -7.97
N ASN A 96 8.26 16.73 -7.34
CA ASN A 96 9.06 17.89 -6.99
C ASN A 96 9.88 17.70 -5.69
N ARG A 97 9.85 16.51 -5.10
CA ARG A 97 10.50 16.18 -3.81
C ARG A 97 11.51 15.05 -3.91
N LEU A 98 11.81 14.54 -5.11
CA LEU A 98 12.68 13.39 -5.31
C LEU A 98 14.09 13.57 -4.70
N ASP A 99 14.64 14.79 -4.74
CA ASP A 99 15.95 15.12 -4.20
C ASP A 99 15.94 15.51 -2.70
N HIS A 100 14.77 15.54 -2.06
CA HIS A 100 14.65 15.90 -0.64
C HIS A 100 14.90 14.68 0.24
N ALA A 101 15.39 14.95 1.45
CA ALA A 101 15.52 13.89 2.46
C ALA A 101 14.13 13.58 3.07
N PRO A 102 13.84 12.30 3.39
CA PRO A 102 12.53 11.91 3.94
C PRO A 102 12.12 12.66 5.21
N HIS A 103 13.08 13.07 6.04
CA HIS A 103 12.78 13.81 7.28
C HIS A 103 12.30 15.26 7.05
N GLU A 104 12.48 15.81 5.85
CA GLU A 104 12.00 17.15 5.46
C GLU A 104 10.51 17.14 5.04
N LEU A 105 9.92 15.96 4.90
CA LEU A 105 8.56 15.78 4.40
C LEU A 105 7.53 15.86 5.52
N SER A 106 6.33 16.40 5.19
CA SER A 106 5.15 16.27 6.05
C SER A 106 4.66 14.82 6.09
N GLY A 107 3.87 14.45 7.12
CA GLY A 107 3.30 13.10 7.24
C GLY A 107 2.53 12.64 6.00
N GLY A 108 1.72 13.53 5.40
CA GLY A 108 1.01 13.20 4.16
C GLY A 108 1.94 13.02 2.95
N GLN A 109 3.06 13.76 2.87
CA GLN A 109 4.07 13.56 1.83
C GLN A 109 4.81 12.24 2.03
N LYS A 110 5.17 11.89 3.26
CA LYS A 110 5.78 10.60 3.61
C LYS A 110 4.92 9.43 3.18
N GLN A 111 3.61 9.51 3.44
CA GLN A 111 2.67 8.49 2.99
C GLN A 111 2.60 8.36 1.47
N ARG A 112 2.68 9.48 0.73
CA ARG A 112 2.75 9.47 -0.74
C ARG A 112 4.03 8.79 -1.23
N VAL A 113 5.17 9.02 -0.58
CA VAL A 113 6.46 8.37 -0.91
C VAL A 113 6.36 6.86 -0.67
N SER A 114 5.86 6.42 0.49
CA SER A 114 5.67 4.99 0.78
C SER A 114 4.76 4.33 -0.25
N LEU A 115 3.70 5.03 -0.67
CA LEU A 115 2.79 4.54 -1.71
C LEU A 115 3.50 4.43 -3.07
N ALA A 116 4.29 5.43 -3.48
CA ALA A 116 5.08 5.39 -4.71
C ALA A 116 6.07 4.22 -4.70
N GLY A 117 6.78 4.01 -3.59
CA GLY A 117 7.73 2.91 -3.42
C GLY A 117 7.12 1.51 -3.56
N VAL A 118 5.83 1.37 -3.18
CA VAL A 118 5.10 0.11 -3.39
C VAL A 118 4.58 -0.03 -4.83
N MET A 119 4.29 1.09 -5.50
CA MET A 119 3.71 1.08 -6.85
C MET A 119 4.73 0.76 -7.95
N VAL A 120 6.02 0.98 -7.73
CA VAL A 120 7.07 0.68 -8.74
C VAL A 120 7.12 -0.80 -9.10
N ASP A 121 6.70 -1.70 -8.21
CA ASP A 121 6.65 -3.16 -8.44
C ASP A 121 5.42 -3.59 -9.26
N GLN A 122 4.53 -2.68 -9.64
CA GLN A 122 3.30 -2.95 -10.42
C GLN A 122 2.43 -4.07 -9.81
N VAL A 123 2.35 -4.11 -8.50
CA VAL A 123 1.59 -5.12 -7.74
C VAL A 123 0.10 -5.11 -8.11
N LYS A 124 -0.55 -6.26 -7.98
CA LYS A 124 -1.99 -6.41 -8.24
C LYS A 124 -2.87 -6.03 -7.04
N ILE A 125 -2.30 -6.10 -5.84
CA ILE A 125 -3.00 -5.83 -4.59
C ILE A 125 -2.20 -4.80 -3.79
N LEU A 126 -2.83 -3.68 -3.45
CA LEU A 126 -2.30 -2.69 -2.50
C LEU A 126 -2.99 -2.86 -1.16
N MET A 127 -2.22 -3.18 -0.14
CA MET A 127 -2.72 -3.35 1.23
C MET A 127 -2.25 -2.19 2.11
N PHE A 128 -3.19 -1.56 2.80
CA PHE A 128 -2.96 -0.47 3.74
C PHE A 128 -3.32 -0.91 5.14
N ASP A 129 -2.37 -0.87 6.07
CA ASP A 129 -2.61 -1.16 7.48
C ASP A 129 -2.66 0.14 8.27
N GLU A 130 -3.88 0.54 8.65
CA GLU A 130 -4.21 1.77 9.38
C GLU A 130 -3.64 3.06 8.79
N PRO A 131 -3.81 3.33 7.47
CA PRO A 131 -3.16 4.45 6.79
C PRO A 131 -3.58 5.83 7.31
N LEU A 132 -4.67 5.91 8.07
CA LEU A 132 -5.20 7.18 8.61
C LEU A 132 -4.85 7.42 10.07
N ALA A 133 -4.20 6.47 10.76
CA ALA A 133 -4.00 6.53 12.21
C ALA A 133 -3.18 7.73 12.69
N SER A 134 -2.20 8.16 11.88
CA SER A 134 -1.29 9.27 12.21
C SER A 134 -1.62 10.59 11.50
N LEU A 135 -2.75 10.65 10.75
CA LEU A 135 -3.13 11.80 9.96
C LEU A 135 -4.26 12.61 10.61
N ASP A 136 -4.20 13.92 10.42
CA ASP A 136 -5.34 14.77 10.70
C ASP A 136 -6.50 14.47 9.72
N PRO A 137 -7.75 14.80 10.07
CA PRO A 137 -8.92 14.44 9.25
C PRO A 137 -8.88 14.98 7.81
N ALA A 138 -8.27 16.15 7.58
CA ALA A 138 -8.20 16.74 6.24
C ALA A 138 -7.16 16.00 5.37
N THR A 139 -5.99 15.72 5.93
CA THR A 139 -4.93 14.93 5.27
C THR A 139 -5.38 13.48 5.04
N GLY A 140 -6.07 12.88 6.01
CA GLY A 140 -6.64 11.53 5.87
C GLY A 140 -7.63 11.44 4.71
N LYS A 141 -8.48 12.45 4.54
CA LYS A 141 -9.40 12.53 3.41
C LYS A 141 -8.67 12.58 2.06
N GLN A 142 -7.63 13.41 1.96
CA GLN A 142 -6.80 13.50 0.75
C GLN A 142 -6.08 12.17 0.45
N ALA A 143 -5.63 11.45 1.49
CA ALA A 143 -5.01 10.14 1.32
C ALA A 143 -5.98 9.11 0.72
N ILE A 144 -7.22 9.05 1.20
CA ILE A 144 -8.24 8.17 0.63
C ILE A 144 -8.60 8.57 -0.81
N GLU A 145 -8.68 9.87 -1.11
CA GLU A 145 -8.92 10.36 -2.48
C GLU A 145 -7.80 9.92 -3.43
N LEU A 146 -6.55 10.03 -2.99
CA LEU A 146 -5.40 9.58 -3.76
C LEU A 146 -5.42 8.06 -4.00
N ILE A 147 -5.70 7.27 -2.98
CA ILE A 147 -5.81 5.79 -3.09
C ILE A 147 -6.89 5.41 -4.12
N ASP A 148 -8.03 6.08 -4.08
CA ASP A 148 -9.14 5.84 -5.02
C ASP A 148 -8.77 6.23 -6.47
N GLU A 149 -8.06 7.35 -6.66
CA GLU A 149 -7.55 7.75 -7.97
C GLU A 149 -6.55 6.74 -8.54
N ILE A 150 -5.63 6.26 -7.71
CA ILE A 150 -4.65 5.24 -8.09
C ILE A 150 -5.35 3.95 -8.48
N GLN A 151 -6.29 3.47 -7.66
CA GLN A 151 -7.06 2.27 -7.97
C GLN A 151 -7.72 2.35 -9.35
N HIS A 152 -8.28 3.52 -9.70
CA HIS A 152 -8.94 3.71 -10.99
C HIS A 152 -7.96 3.80 -12.16
N LYS A 153 -6.73 4.30 -11.93
CA LYS A 153 -5.71 4.45 -12.97
C LYS A 153 -4.96 3.15 -13.24
N THR A 154 -4.75 2.32 -12.22
CA THR A 154 -3.88 1.14 -12.28
C THR A 154 -4.61 -0.19 -12.30
N ASP A 155 -5.95 -0.20 -12.18
CA ASP A 155 -6.78 -1.41 -12.05
C ASP A 155 -6.32 -2.35 -10.92
N THR A 156 -5.78 -1.76 -9.85
CA THR A 156 -5.23 -2.49 -8.70
C THR A 156 -6.32 -2.74 -7.66
N THR A 157 -6.31 -3.91 -7.03
CA THR A 157 -7.20 -4.20 -5.89
C THR A 157 -6.67 -3.52 -4.64
N VAL A 158 -7.51 -2.74 -3.96
CA VAL A 158 -7.13 -2.05 -2.73
C VAL A 158 -7.79 -2.72 -1.52
N LEU A 159 -6.96 -3.08 -0.52
CA LEU A 159 -7.39 -3.59 0.78
C LEU A 159 -6.98 -2.60 1.86
N ILE A 160 -7.95 -2.02 2.57
CA ILE A 160 -7.69 -1.08 3.66
C ILE A 160 -8.12 -1.70 4.98
N ILE A 161 -7.20 -1.76 5.93
CA ILE A 161 -7.45 -2.16 7.31
C ILE A 161 -7.55 -0.88 8.14
N GLU A 162 -8.72 -0.60 8.69
CA GLU A 162 -8.98 0.59 9.48
C GLU A 162 -9.87 0.32 10.68
N HIS A 163 -9.66 1.09 11.75
CA HIS A 163 -10.53 1.09 12.92
C HIS A 163 -11.74 2.02 12.75
N ARG A 164 -11.56 3.14 12.05
CA ARG A 164 -12.58 4.16 11.78
C ARG A 164 -13.09 4.05 10.35
N LEU A 165 -13.98 3.10 10.10
CA LEU A 165 -14.55 2.89 8.78
C LEU A 165 -15.39 4.08 8.27
N GLU A 166 -15.86 4.94 9.15
CA GLU A 166 -16.62 6.15 8.78
C GLU A 166 -15.80 7.09 7.92
N ASP A 167 -14.50 7.20 8.20
CA ASP A 167 -13.55 8.04 7.46
C ASP A 167 -13.28 7.52 6.03
N VAL A 168 -13.47 6.22 5.80
CA VAL A 168 -13.30 5.57 4.49
C VAL A 168 -14.62 5.51 3.72
N LEU A 169 -15.76 5.33 4.40
CA LEU A 169 -17.07 5.09 3.78
C LEU A 169 -17.79 6.36 3.31
N TRP A 170 -17.34 7.56 3.67
CA TRP A 170 -18.02 8.80 3.27
C TRP A 170 -18.11 8.94 1.74
N ARG A 171 -17.17 8.41 0.98
CA ARG A 171 -17.16 8.46 -0.50
C ARG A 171 -18.25 7.60 -1.15
N ARG A 172 -18.68 6.52 -0.54
CA ARG A 172 -19.82 5.74 -1.06
C ARG A 172 -21.12 6.55 -1.16
N ARG A 173 -21.24 7.59 -0.34
CA ARG A 173 -22.43 8.47 -0.33
C ARG A 173 -22.30 9.69 -1.26
N ALA A 174 -21.08 10.04 -1.67
CA ALA A 174 -20.79 11.27 -2.42
C ALA A 174 -20.60 11.06 -3.93
N SER A 175 -20.54 9.82 -4.44
CA SER A 175 -20.35 9.57 -5.87
C SER A 175 -21.68 9.61 -6.62
N PRO A 176 -21.95 10.66 -7.44
CA PRO A 176 -23.16 10.75 -8.26
C PRO A 176 -23.11 9.88 -9.53
N SER A 177 -21.95 9.33 -9.85
CA SER A 177 -21.79 8.48 -11.04
C SER A 177 -22.12 7.04 -10.70
N GLY A 178 -23.23 6.51 -11.20
CA GLY A 178 -23.76 5.14 -11.03
C GLY A 178 -22.86 4.02 -11.60
N ARG A 179 -21.54 4.15 -11.52
CA ARG A 179 -20.58 3.08 -11.75
C ARG A 179 -20.47 2.26 -10.47
N ARG A 180 -20.53 0.95 -10.60
CA ARG A 180 -20.36 0.02 -9.49
C ARG A 180 -19.01 0.31 -8.82
N PRO A 181 -18.97 0.64 -7.51
CA PRO A 181 -17.71 0.75 -6.79
C PRO A 181 -17.01 -0.59 -6.84
N GLY A 182 -15.67 -0.60 -7.00
CA GLY A 182 -14.86 -1.79 -6.83
C GLY A 182 -15.26 -2.51 -5.54
N SER A 183 -15.19 -3.83 -5.53
CA SER A 183 -15.67 -4.67 -4.43
C SER A 183 -14.89 -4.41 -3.14
N TRP A 184 -15.43 -3.56 -2.27
CA TRP A 184 -14.91 -3.37 -0.92
C TRP A 184 -15.36 -4.54 -0.06
N ALA A 185 -14.42 -5.40 0.34
CA ALA A 185 -14.70 -6.44 1.31
C ALA A 185 -14.60 -5.85 2.72
N SER A 186 -15.72 -5.73 3.43
CA SER A 186 -15.73 -5.42 4.86
C SER A 186 -15.81 -6.71 5.65
N ALA A 187 -14.77 -7.09 6.37
CA ALA A 187 -14.87 -8.13 7.37
C ALA A 187 -15.63 -7.56 8.59
N ARG A 188 -16.85 -8.05 8.81
CA ARG A 188 -17.56 -7.80 10.08
C ARG A 188 -16.98 -8.74 11.13
N PRO A 189 -16.75 -8.27 12.36
CA PRO A 189 -16.43 -9.19 13.44
C PRO A 189 -17.63 -10.11 13.72
N CYS A 190 -17.34 -11.40 13.88
CA CYS A 190 -18.27 -12.36 14.47
C CYS A 190 -18.48 -12.06 15.96
#